data_b3dd07eb129c667a3ccf12010b34fadb
#
_entry.id   b3dd07eb129c667a3ccf12010b34fadb
#
_cell.length_a   1.000
_cell.length_b   1.000
_cell.length_c   1.000
_cell.angle_alpha   90.00
_cell.angle_beta   90.00
_cell.angle_gamma   90.00
#
_symmetry.space_group_name_H-M   'P 1'
#
loop_
_entity.id
_entity.type
_entity.pdbx_description
1 polymer ?
#
loop_
_entity_poly.entity_id
_entity_poly.type
_entity_poly.pdbx_seq_one_letter_code
_entity_poly.pdbx_strand_id
1 'polypeptide(L)'
;MLSMPRSSAHSIISLFNDESPEANEFRRLYSKLKNLYADEEMKNFLVTSAKMNEGKSTTAALLACTIARYRNTKTILVDCDLRRPRVHQLFGIPKEEGVADVLTGARKLDTCFKQTPIENLRLLTAGGVVTSPTELINSPRMHDLFSEIKFYFDTVIVDSPPVIPVTDALILSPEMDGALVVIKAGETHKEVARRAVDLMRNAGLNILGVIINNQKGVLPYYYDHKYYGYSYYNLEEKAK
;
A
#
# COMPACT_ATOMS: atom_id res chain seq x y z
N MET A 1 1.31 -42.24 2.33
CA MET A 1 1.34 -41.11 3.25
C MET A 1 1.40 -39.84 2.37
N LEU A 2 0.24 -39.36 1.96
CA LEU A 2 0.08 -38.24 1.02
C LEU A 2 0.20 -36.94 1.84
N SER A 3 1.23 -36.14 1.60
CA SER A 3 1.40 -34.82 2.18
C SER A 3 0.35 -33.87 1.58
N MET A 4 -0.57 -33.41 2.40
CA MET A 4 -1.50 -32.34 2.02
C MET A 4 -0.71 -31.06 1.69
N PRO A 5 -1.06 -30.31 0.63
CA PRO A 5 -0.45 -29.02 0.36
C PRO A 5 -0.83 -28.06 1.49
N ARG A 6 0.18 -27.36 2.01
CA ARG A 6 0.02 -26.28 3.01
C ARG A 6 -0.95 -25.24 2.46
N SER A 7 -1.94 -24.91 3.29
CA SER A 7 -3.05 -24.00 3.08
C SER A 7 -2.72 -22.83 2.16
N SER A 8 -3.59 -22.62 1.17
CA SER A 8 -3.72 -21.40 0.40
C SER A 8 -3.75 -20.20 1.34
N ALA A 9 -2.66 -19.43 1.37
CA ALA A 9 -2.68 -18.12 2.00
C ALA A 9 -3.85 -17.35 1.36
N HIS A 10 -4.80 -16.90 2.16
CA HIS A 10 -5.94 -16.14 1.67
C HIS A 10 -5.37 -14.87 1.03
N SER A 11 -5.54 -14.73 -0.27
CA SER A 11 -5.15 -13.50 -0.98
C SER A 11 -5.88 -12.33 -0.33
N ILE A 12 -5.22 -11.17 -0.22
CA ILE A 12 -5.83 -9.94 0.29
C ILE A 12 -7.13 -9.60 -0.46
N ILE A 13 -7.24 -10.04 -1.71
CA ILE A 13 -8.44 -9.87 -2.55
C ILE A 13 -9.63 -10.63 -1.98
N SER A 14 -9.42 -11.83 -1.41
CA SER A 14 -10.50 -12.61 -0.76
C SER A 14 -10.95 -12.00 0.58
N LEU A 15 -10.07 -11.21 1.22
CA LEU A 15 -10.39 -10.46 2.43
C LEU A 15 -11.03 -9.10 2.13
N PHE A 16 -10.89 -8.62 0.88
CA PHE A 16 -11.47 -7.36 0.43
C PHE A 16 -12.90 -7.58 -0.06
N ASN A 17 -13.82 -7.78 0.89
CA ASN A 17 -15.25 -7.75 0.63
C ASN A 17 -15.72 -6.29 0.62
N ASP A 18 -16.43 -5.89 -0.44
CA ASP A 18 -16.90 -4.50 -0.65
C ASP A 18 -17.78 -3.97 0.49
N GLU A 19 -18.45 -4.84 1.23
CA GLU A 19 -19.30 -4.49 2.36
C GLU A 19 -18.60 -4.62 3.72
N SER A 20 -17.33 -5.02 3.74
CA SER A 20 -16.61 -5.16 5.00
C SER A 20 -16.36 -3.81 5.68
N PRO A 21 -16.30 -3.75 7.02
CA PRO A 21 -15.92 -2.55 7.76
C PRO A 21 -14.58 -1.98 7.29
N GLU A 22 -13.63 -2.87 6.98
CA GLU A 22 -12.31 -2.49 6.49
C GLU A 22 -12.39 -1.79 5.13
N ALA A 23 -13.17 -2.32 4.18
CA ALA A 23 -13.37 -1.67 2.87
C ALA A 23 -14.03 -0.29 3.01
N ASN A 24 -14.98 -0.14 3.95
CA ASN A 24 -15.60 1.15 4.25
C ASN A 24 -14.57 2.17 4.77
N GLU A 25 -13.66 1.76 5.66
CA GLU A 25 -12.62 2.67 6.18
C GLU A 25 -11.64 3.08 5.07
N PHE A 26 -11.26 2.19 4.16
CA PHE A 26 -10.41 2.55 3.02
C PHE A 26 -11.13 3.46 2.02
N ARG A 27 -12.45 3.30 1.81
CA ARG A 27 -13.25 4.27 1.03
C ARG A 27 -13.28 5.65 1.67
N ARG A 28 -13.43 5.72 3.00
CA ARG A 28 -13.37 6.99 3.77
C ARG A 28 -11.99 7.64 3.67
N LEU A 29 -10.93 6.84 3.84
CA LEU A 29 -9.55 7.30 3.67
C LEU A 29 -9.37 7.91 2.29
N TYR A 30 -9.75 7.17 1.24
CA TYR A 30 -9.63 7.64 -0.13
C TYR A 30 -10.44 8.92 -0.39
N SER A 31 -11.69 9.01 0.10
CA SER A 31 -12.52 10.22 -0.02
C SER A 31 -11.86 11.43 0.65
N LYS A 32 -11.23 11.24 1.82
CA LYS A 32 -10.49 12.31 2.49
C LYS A 32 -9.28 12.77 1.67
N LEU A 33 -8.47 11.83 1.17
CA LEU A 33 -7.33 12.15 0.31
C LEU A 33 -7.77 12.95 -0.91
N LYS A 34 -8.81 12.50 -1.61
CA LYS A 34 -9.36 13.20 -2.76
C LYS A 34 -9.81 14.63 -2.44
N ASN A 35 -10.51 14.83 -1.32
CA ASN A 35 -11.06 16.14 -0.97
C ASN A 35 -9.96 17.12 -0.48
N LEU A 36 -8.93 16.60 0.20
CA LEU A 36 -7.82 17.42 0.69
C LEU A 36 -6.90 17.91 -0.44
N TYR A 37 -6.83 17.15 -1.54
CA TYR A 37 -5.90 17.38 -2.64
C TYR A 37 -6.62 17.44 -3.99
N ALA A 38 -7.87 17.93 -4.00
CA ALA A 38 -8.72 17.97 -5.19
C ALA A 38 -8.14 18.82 -6.32
N ASP A 39 -7.39 19.86 -5.96
CA ASP A 39 -6.78 20.83 -6.89
C ASP A 39 -5.34 20.45 -7.28
N GLU A 40 -4.78 19.38 -6.71
CA GLU A 40 -3.43 18.93 -7.00
C GLU A 40 -3.46 17.68 -7.88
N GLU A 41 -2.66 17.66 -8.95
CA GLU A 41 -2.47 16.48 -9.79
C GLU A 41 -1.56 15.45 -9.12
N MET A 42 -1.96 14.96 -7.94
CA MET A 42 -1.20 13.95 -7.22
C MET A 42 -1.45 12.56 -7.79
N LYS A 43 -0.40 11.90 -8.21
CA LYS A 43 -0.45 10.53 -8.79
C LYS A 43 0.28 9.50 -7.94
N ASN A 44 1.43 9.85 -7.35
CA ASN A 44 2.33 8.94 -6.67
C ASN A 44 2.21 9.08 -5.15
N PHE A 45 1.64 8.08 -4.51
CA PHE A 45 1.43 8.05 -3.06
C PHE A 45 2.36 7.03 -2.40
N LEU A 46 3.29 7.51 -1.58
CA LEU A 46 4.14 6.65 -0.76
C LEU A 46 3.38 6.16 0.46
N VAL A 47 3.41 4.87 0.72
CA VAL A 47 2.93 4.27 1.96
C VAL A 47 4.12 3.68 2.70
N THR A 48 4.42 4.24 3.86
CA THR A 48 5.52 3.81 4.72
C THR A 48 5.05 3.66 6.17
N SER A 49 5.96 3.33 7.07
CA SER A 49 5.68 3.23 8.51
C SER A 49 6.87 3.70 9.33
N ALA A 50 6.67 3.94 10.62
CA ALA A 50 7.77 4.27 11.52
C ALA A 50 8.68 3.07 11.76
N LYS A 51 8.08 1.88 12.01
CA LYS A 51 8.78 0.63 12.33
C LYS A 51 8.29 -0.51 11.43
N MET A 52 8.97 -1.65 11.52
CA MET A 52 8.52 -2.89 10.89
C MET A 52 7.21 -3.39 11.51
N ASN A 53 6.44 -4.14 10.71
CA ASN A 53 5.20 -4.83 11.13
C ASN A 53 4.06 -3.91 11.59
N GLU A 54 4.02 -2.65 11.14
CA GLU A 54 2.92 -1.71 11.42
C GLU A 54 1.77 -1.82 10.42
N GLY A 55 1.91 -2.65 9.37
CA GLY A 55 0.86 -2.94 8.39
C GLY A 55 0.90 -2.06 7.13
N LYS A 56 2.03 -1.39 6.83
CA LYS A 56 2.23 -0.56 5.65
C LYS A 56 1.83 -1.25 4.33
N SER A 57 2.37 -2.45 4.09
CA SER A 57 2.12 -3.19 2.83
C SER A 57 0.65 -3.61 2.69
N THR A 58 0.01 -4.02 3.79
CA THR A 58 -1.43 -4.32 3.82
C THR A 58 -2.25 -3.07 3.55
N THR A 59 -1.87 -1.93 4.16
CA THR A 59 -2.52 -0.63 3.92
C THR A 59 -2.36 -0.20 2.46
N ALA A 60 -1.16 -0.29 1.91
CA ALA A 60 -0.89 0.03 0.50
C ALA A 60 -1.74 -0.83 -0.45
N ALA A 61 -1.79 -2.13 -0.19
CA ALA A 61 -2.57 -3.07 -1.00
C ALA A 61 -4.08 -2.79 -0.94
N LEU A 62 -4.65 -2.58 0.26
CA LEU A 62 -6.07 -2.28 0.41
C LEU A 62 -6.44 -0.91 -0.18
N LEU A 63 -5.56 0.09 -0.05
CA LEU A 63 -5.76 1.40 -0.69
C LEU A 63 -5.75 1.28 -2.21
N ALA A 64 -4.80 0.56 -2.80
CA ALA A 64 -4.72 0.32 -4.23
C ALA A 64 -5.96 -0.42 -4.76
N CYS A 65 -6.42 -1.48 -4.05
CA CYS A 65 -7.66 -2.19 -4.38
C CYS A 65 -8.88 -1.25 -4.35
N THR A 66 -8.96 -0.38 -3.33
CA THR A 66 -10.05 0.58 -3.18
C THR A 66 -10.09 1.57 -4.34
N ILE A 67 -8.95 2.18 -4.68
CA ILE A 67 -8.87 3.17 -5.76
C ILE A 67 -9.24 2.53 -7.09
N ALA A 68 -8.66 1.39 -7.43
CA ALA A 68 -8.91 0.70 -8.68
C ALA A 68 -10.39 0.34 -8.88
N ARG A 69 -11.06 -0.15 -7.82
CA ARG A 69 -12.49 -0.54 -7.89
C ARG A 69 -13.44 0.64 -7.96
N TYR A 70 -13.26 1.63 -7.05
CA TYR A 70 -14.27 2.67 -6.86
C TYR A 70 -14.15 3.85 -7.82
N ARG A 71 -13.01 3.99 -8.49
CA ARG A 71 -12.79 5.09 -9.44
C ARG A 71 -12.74 4.65 -10.89
N ASN A 72 -12.70 3.37 -11.16
CA ASN A 72 -12.40 2.86 -12.49
C ASN A 72 -11.10 3.46 -13.07
N THR A 73 -10.11 3.69 -12.18
CA THR A 73 -8.87 4.40 -12.47
C THR A 73 -7.75 3.39 -12.65
N LYS A 74 -6.95 3.52 -13.68
CA LYS A 74 -5.78 2.66 -13.88
C LYS A 74 -4.80 2.87 -12.73
N THR A 75 -4.75 1.91 -11.83
CA THR A 75 -3.95 1.95 -10.59
C THR A 75 -2.86 0.90 -10.63
N ILE A 76 -1.66 1.26 -10.17
CA ILE A 76 -0.58 0.31 -9.94
C ILE A 76 -0.13 0.34 -8.49
N LEU A 77 0.13 -0.84 -7.91
CA LEU A 77 0.83 -0.98 -6.63
C LEU A 77 2.25 -1.43 -6.90
N VAL A 78 3.22 -0.63 -6.47
CA VAL A 78 4.66 -0.86 -6.64
C VAL A 78 5.27 -1.26 -5.30
N ASP A 79 5.93 -2.42 -5.25
CA ASP A 79 6.66 -2.89 -4.06
C ASP A 79 8.13 -2.41 -4.12
N CYS A 80 8.41 -1.29 -3.46
CA CYS A 80 9.75 -0.74 -3.28
C CYS A 80 10.43 -1.19 -1.97
N ASP A 81 9.81 -2.09 -1.18
CA ASP A 81 10.48 -2.74 -0.05
C ASP A 81 11.34 -3.92 -0.56
N LEU A 82 12.42 -3.61 -1.26
CA LEU A 82 13.34 -4.61 -1.82
C LEU A 82 14.02 -5.47 -0.76
N ARG A 83 13.99 -5.02 0.52
CA ARG A 83 14.58 -5.74 1.66
C ARG A 83 13.68 -6.84 2.18
N ARG A 84 12.37 -6.54 2.31
CA ARG A 84 11.36 -7.45 2.86
C ARG A 84 10.06 -7.36 2.06
N PRO A 85 10.09 -7.71 0.77
CA PRO A 85 8.94 -7.58 -0.11
C PRO A 85 7.76 -8.42 0.38
N ARG A 86 6.55 -7.86 0.33
CA ARG A 86 5.34 -8.50 0.82
C ARG A 86 4.18 -8.47 -0.17
N VAL A 87 4.19 -7.58 -1.14
CA VAL A 87 3.06 -7.41 -2.08
C VAL A 87 2.75 -8.73 -2.79
N HIS A 88 3.76 -9.45 -3.30
CA HIS A 88 3.56 -10.73 -3.97
C HIS A 88 2.85 -11.76 -3.06
N GLN A 89 3.18 -11.81 -1.76
CA GLN A 89 2.55 -12.72 -0.79
C GLN A 89 1.11 -12.31 -0.51
N LEU A 90 0.83 -11.00 -0.35
CA LEU A 90 -0.51 -10.49 -0.11
C LEU A 90 -1.48 -10.82 -1.24
N PHE A 91 -1.00 -10.82 -2.46
CA PHE A 91 -1.82 -11.13 -3.64
C PHE A 91 -1.76 -12.61 -4.05
N GLY A 92 -0.96 -13.44 -3.37
CA GLY A 92 -0.83 -14.87 -3.67
C GLY A 92 -0.18 -15.15 -5.03
N ILE A 93 0.68 -14.23 -5.51
CA ILE A 93 1.41 -14.40 -6.77
C ILE A 93 2.88 -14.78 -6.51
N PRO A 94 3.54 -15.45 -7.48
CA PRO A 94 4.95 -15.78 -7.34
C PRO A 94 5.81 -14.52 -7.25
N LYS A 95 6.95 -14.65 -6.54
CA LYS A 95 8.00 -13.63 -6.54
C LYS A 95 8.83 -13.80 -7.81
N GLU A 96 8.44 -13.12 -8.84
CA GLU A 96 9.09 -13.09 -10.16
C GLU A 96 9.71 -11.71 -10.42
N GLU A 97 9.99 -11.41 -11.71
CA GLU A 97 10.55 -10.13 -12.12
C GLU A 97 9.72 -8.92 -11.64
N GLY A 98 10.41 -7.85 -11.27
CA GLY A 98 9.80 -6.64 -10.74
C GLY A 98 10.75 -5.44 -10.73
N VAL A 99 10.59 -4.57 -9.71
CA VAL A 99 11.36 -3.32 -9.57
C VAL A 99 12.86 -3.54 -9.70
N ALA A 100 13.42 -4.53 -8.98
CA ALA A 100 14.86 -4.80 -9.00
C ALA A 100 15.36 -5.17 -10.39
N ASP A 101 14.59 -5.94 -11.15
CA ASP A 101 14.97 -6.40 -12.48
C ASP A 101 14.90 -5.25 -13.51
N VAL A 102 13.96 -4.34 -13.36
CA VAL A 102 13.87 -3.12 -14.17
C VAL A 102 15.05 -2.19 -13.87
N LEU A 103 15.31 -1.93 -12.59
CA LEU A 103 16.40 -1.03 -12.18
C LEU A 103 17.79 -1.53 -12.54
N THR A 104 18.00 -2.85 -12.56
CA THR A 104 19.25 -3.44 -13.04
C THR A 104 19.35 -3.48 -14.58
N GLY A 105 18.24 -3.25 -15.29
CA GLY A 105 18.13 -3.36 -16.74
C GLY A 105 18.02 -4.80 -17.25
N ALA A 106 17.76 -5.75 -16.36
CA ALA A 106 17.56 -7.15 -16.74
C ALA A 106 16.21 -7.36 -17.45
N ARG A 107 15.22 -6.51 -17.18
CA ARG A 107 13.88 -6.59 -17.77
C ARG A 107 13.36 -5.19 -18.15
N LYS A 108 12.45 -5.14 -19.13
CA LYS A 108 11.68 -3.95 -19.47
C LYS A 108 10.51 -3.82 -18.51
N LEU A 109 10.11 -2.60 -18.20
CA LEU A 109 9.05 -2.30 -17.24
C LEU A 109 7.72 -2.93 -17.64
N ASP A 110 7.31 -2.79 -18.90
CA ASP A 110 6.04 -3.29 -19.43
C ASP A 110 5.88 -4.82 -19.26
N THR A 111 6.98 -5.57 -19.31
CA THR A 111 6.97 -7.03 -19.10
C THR A 111 6.85 -7.46 -17.64
N CYS A 112 7.07 -6.54 -16.70
CA CYS A 112 7.05 -6.80 -15.25
C CYS A 112 5.67 -6.54 -14.60
N PHE A 113 4.72 -5.94 -15.32
CA PHE A 113 3.39 -5.69 -14.76
C PHE A 113 2.61 -7.00 -14.59
N LYS A 114 2.18 -7.25 -13.35
CA LYS A 114 1.38 -8.44 -13.02
C LYS A 114 -0.10 -8.07 -12.99
N GLN A 115 -0.93 -8.91 -13.59
CA GLN A 115 -2.39 -8.76 -13.54
C GLN A 115 -2.94 -9.17 -12.18
N THR A 116 -4.07 -8.59 -11.82
CA THR A 116 -4.86 -9.00 -10.65
C THR A 116 -6.30 -9.30 -11.08
N PRO A 117 -7.10 -10.00 -10.25
CA PRO A 117 -8.53 -10.15 -10.48
C PRO A 117 -9.32 -8.82 -10.45
N ILE A 118 -8.71 -7.72 -9.97
CA ILE A 118 -9.31 -6.37 -10.02
C ILE A 118 -8.88 -5.72 -11.34
N GLU A 119 -9.83 -5.45 -12.23
CA GLU A 119 -9.61 -5.06 -13.63
C GLU A 119 -8.61 -3.92 -13.80
N ASN A 120 -8.77 -2.84 -13.04
CA ASN A 120 -7.94 -1.63 -13.13
C ASN A 120 -6.72 -1.64 -12.21
N LEU A 121 -6.39 -2.77 -11.56
CA LEU A 121 -5.23 -2.89 -10.70
C LEU A 121 -4.14 -3.74 -11.35
N ARG A 122 -2.94 -3.18 -11.41
CA ARG A 122 -1.71 -3.91 -11.75
C ARG A 122 -0.75 -3.87 -10.55
N LEU A 123 0.16 -4.85 -10.52
CA LEU A 123 1.22 -4.90 -9.53
C LEU A 123 2.57 -4.86 -10.24
N LEU A 124 3.50 -4.15 -9.63
CA LEU A 124 4.93 -4.25 -9.89
C LEU A 124 5.59 -4.73 -8.59
N THR A 125 5.89 -6.01 -8.53
CA THR A 125 6.51 -6.62 -7.34
C THR A 125 7.96 -6.18 -7.18
N ALA A 126 8.58 -6.45 -6.04
CA ALA A 126 9.97 -6.07 -5.79
C ALA A 126 11.00 -6.75 -6.72
N GLY A 127 10.66 -7.90 -7.31
CA GLY A 127 11.57 -8.63 -8.20
C GLY A 127 12.54 -9.55 -7.48
N GLY A 128 13.67 -9.78 -8.10
CA GLY A 128 14.74 -10.67 -7.62
C GLY A 128 15.36 -10.25 -6.28
N VAL A 129 16.31 -11.03 -5.81
CA VAL A 129 17.09 -10.71 -4.59
C VAL A 129 18.15 -9.65 -4.94
N VAL A 130 18.24 -8.63 -4.11
CA VAL A 130 19.17 -7.50 -4.28
C VAL A 130 20.18 -7.48 -3.15
N THR A 131 21.46 -7.33 -3.48
CA THR A 131 22.55 -7.21 -2.50
C THR A 131 22.63 -5.81 -1.88
N SER A 132 22.43 -4.76 -2.69
CA SER A 132 22.50 -3.34 -2.29
C SER A 132 21.19 -2.60 -2.59
N PRO A 133 20.09 -2.85 -1.82
CA PRO A 133 18.78 -2.23 -2.09
C PRO A 133 18.83 -0.70 -2.14
N THR A 134 19.51 -0.06 -1.19
CA THR A 134 19.59 1.41 -1.12
C THR A 134 20.27 2.02 -2.34
N GLU A 135 21.36 1.43 -2.83
CA GLU A 135 22.06 1.91 -4.03
C GLU A 135 21.18 1.78 -5.27
N LEU A 136 20.44 0.67 -5.36
CA LEU A 136 19.55 0.42 -6.48
C LEU A 136 18.38 1.41 -6.50
N ILE A 137 17.77 1.69 -5.34
CA ILE A 137 16.71 2.69 -5.17
C ILE A 137 17.24 4.12 -5.48
N ASN A 138 18.50 4.41 -5.12
CA ASN A 138 19.14 5.71 -5.39
C ASN A 138 19.69 5.84 -6.82
N SER A 139 19.45 4.89 -7.68
CA SER A 139 19.95 4.93 -9.06
C SER A 139 19.12 5.90 -9.92
N PRO A 140 19.71 6.54 -10.95
CA PRO A 140 18.98 7.37 -11.89
C PRO A 140 17.82 6.65 -12.59
N ARG A 141 17.90 5.34 -12.73
CA ARG A 141 16.85 4.50 -13.31
C ARG A 141 15.55 4.49 -12.48
N MET A 142 15.59 4.88 -11.22
CA MET A 142 14.38 5.03 -10.41
C MET A 142 13.50 6.16 -10.93
N HIS A 143 14.10 7.28 -11.31
CA HIS A 143 13.36 8.39 -11.95
C HIS A 143 12.73 7.96 -13.27
N ASP A 144 13.51 7.26 -14.12
CA ASP A 144 13.01 6.76 -15.42
C ASP A 144 11.82 5.79 -15.20
N LEU A 145 11.94 4.88 -14.22
CA LEU A 145 10.89 3.93 -13.85
C LEU A 145 9.59 4.65 -13.47
N PHE A 146 9.63 5.64 -12.57
CA PHE A 146 8.43 6.36 -12.16
C PHE A 146 7.87 7.25 -13.28
N SER A 147 8.72 7.84 -14.09
CA SER A 147 8.30 8.61 -15.27
C SER A 147 7.54 7.74 -16.28
N GLU A 148 8.03 6.53 -16.53
CA GLU A 148 7.39 5.56 -17.41
C GLU A 148 6.08 5.01 -16.80
N ILE A 149 6.04 4.70 -15.49
CA ILE A 149 4.83 4.26 -14.79
C ILE A 149 3.71 5.32 -14.91
N LYS A 150 4.02 6.60 -14.72
CA LYS A 150 3.05 7.71 -14.82
C LYS A 150 2.40 7.83 -16.21
N PHE A 151 3.03 7.29 -17.25
CA PHE A 151 2.46 7.23 -18.59
C PHE A 151 1.36 6.17 -18.71
N TYR A 152 1.50 5.04 -18.00
CA TYR A 152 0.53 3.93 -18.10
C TYR A 152 -0.61 4.02 -17.09
N PHE A 153 -0.39 4.67 -15.94
CA PHE A 153 -1.30 4.64 -14.80
C PHE A 153 -1.66 6.05 -14.31
N ASP A 154 -2.92 6.18 -13.88
CA ASP A 154 -3.45 7.42 -13.32
C ASP A 154 -3.11 7.57 -11.84
N THR A 155 -2.93 6.44 -11.12
CA THR A 155 -2.58 6.42 -9.70
C THR A 155 -1.52 5.36 -9.42
N VAL A 156 -0.51 5.75 -8.68
CA VAL A 156 0.62 4.90 -8.26
C VAL A 156 0.65 4.84 -6.74
N ILE A 157 0.49 3.66 -6.18
CA ILE A 157 0.67 3.42 -4.75
C ILE A 157 2.00 2.70 -4.56
N VAL A 158 2.87 3.25 -3.72
CA VAL A 158 4.22 2.73 -3.49
C VAL A 158 4.34 2.20 -2.07
N ASP A 159 4.51 0.89 -1.92
CA ASP A 159 4.89 0.27 -0.63
C ASP A 159 6.39 0.40 -0.44
N SER A 160 6.84 1.00 0.65
CA SER A 160 8.26 1.24 0.93
C SER A 160 8.67 0.70 2.30
N PRO A 161 9.97 0.48 2.56
CA PRO A 161 10.45 0.11 3.89
C PRO A 161 10.09 1.16 4.95
N PRO A 162 10.11 0.79 6.26
CA PRO A 162 9.89 1.72 7.35
C PRO A 162 11.01 2.76 7.45
N VAL A 163 10.65 4.01 7.76
CA VAL A 163 11.54 5.18 7.65
C VAL A 163 12.58 5.30 8.77
N ILE A 164 12.35 4.70 9.95
CA ILE A 164 13.31 4.77 11.07
C ILE A 164 14.53 3.86 10.83
N PRO A 165 14.37 2.57 10.46
CA PRO A 165 15.52 1.68 10.33
C PRO A 165 16.33 1.86 9.04
N VAL A 166 15.75 2.41 7.97
CA VAL A 166 16.43 2.55 6.67
C VAL A 166 16.01 3.83 5.94
N THR A 167 16.86 4.32 5.05
CA THR A 167 16.66 5.58 4.33
C THR A 167 15.91 5.44 3.01
N ASP A 168 15.60 4.24 2.59
CA ASP A 168 15.05 3.94 1.25
C ASP A 168 13.76 4.74 0.97
N ALA A 169 12.85 4.86 1.95
CA ALA A 169 11.63 5.68 1.83
C ALA A 169 11.93 7.19 1.65
N LEU A 170 13.04 7.68 2.25
CA LEU A 170 13.46 9.08 2.11
C LEU A 170 14.10 9.33 0.75
N ILE A 171 14.84 8.36 0.22
CA ILE A 171 15.46 8.43 -1.12
C ILE A 171 14.39 8.46 -2.22
N LEU A 172 13.25 7.80 -2.01
CA LEU A 172 12.12 7.82 -2.95
C LEU A 172 11.39 9.18 -2.96
N SER A 173 11.66 10.09 -2.02
CA SER A 173 10.91 11.34 -1.86
C SER A 173 10.76 12.19 -3.13
N PRO A 174 11.77 12.35 -4.01
CA PRO A 174 11.64 13.18 -5.20
C PRO A 174 10.61 12.66 -6.22
N GLU A 175 10.30 11.37 -6.15
CA GLU A 175 9.37 10.71 -7.08
C GLU A 175 7.93 10.69 -6.57
N MET A 176 7.71 11.15 -5.32
CA MET A 176 6.42 11.04 -4.62
C MET A 176 5.74 12.40 -4.48
N ASP A 177 4.45 12.45 -4.80
CA ASP A 177 3.63 13.65 -4.62
C ASP A 177 3.18 13.79 -3.17
N GLY A 178 3.07 12.67 -2.44
CA GLY A 178 2.74 12.69 -1.03
C GLY A 178 2.90 11.34 -0.35
N ALA A 179 2.91 11.36 0.99
CA ALA A 179 3.17 10.17 1.79
C ALA A 179 2.14 9.95 2.91
N LEU A 180 1.80 8.69 3.12
CA LEU A 180 0.98 8.19 4.22
C LEU A 180 1.86 7.41 5.20
N VAL A 181 1.81 7.77 6.47
CA VAL A 181 2.58 7.11 7.53
C VAL A 181 1.68 6.17 8.30
N VAL A 182 1.95 4.87 8.23
CA VAL A 182 1.21 3.85 9.00
C VAL A 182 1.88 3.66 10.35
N ILE A 183 1.10 3.72 11.43
CA ILE A 183 1.53 3.42 12.78
C ILE A 183 0.60 2.38 13.41
N LYS A 184 1.09 1.62 14.38
CA LYS A 184 0.33 0.56 15.04
C LYS A 184 -0.16 1.04 16.40
N ALA A 185 -1.50 1.11 16.57
CA ALA A 185 -2.13 1.48 17.83
C ALA A 185 -1.69 0.55 18.97
N GLY A 186 -1.37 1.12 20.13
CA GLY A 186 -0.90 0.38 21.31
C GLY A 186 0.56 -0.10 21.27
N GLU A 187 1.27 0.04 20.10
CA GLU A 187 2.65 -0.43 19.96
C GLU A 187 3.63 0.67 19.52
N THR A 188 3.16 1.67 18.75
CA THR A 188 4.01 2.77 18.28
C THR A 188 3.94 3.94 19.26
N HIS A 189 5.04 4.21 19.96
CA HIS A 189 5.16 5.37 20.84
C HIS A 189 5.07 6.68 20.04
N LYS A 190 4.46 7.70 20.65
CA LYS A 190 4.24 9.02 20.01
C LYS A 190 5.54 9.66 19.52
N GLU A 191 6.62 9.53 20.27
CA GLU A 191 7.94 10.06 19.95
C GLU A 191 8.53 9.39 18.70
N VAL A 192 8.30 8.08 18.55
CA VAL A 192 8.73 7.31 17.38
C VAL A 192 7.96 7.74 16.14
N ALA A 193 6.63 7.90 16.27
CA ALA A 193 5.78 8.39 15.18
C ALA A 193 6.18 9.82 14.76
N ARG A 194 6.43 10.71 15.74
CA ARG A 194 6.92 12.09 15.48
C ARG A 194 8.26 12.06 14.76
N ARG A 195 9.22 11.26 15.26
CA ARG A 195 10.53 11.10 14.60
C ARG A 195 10.41 10.67 13.15
N ALA A 196 9.52 9.73 12.84
CA ALA A 196 9.27 9.27 11.48
C ALA A 196 8.78 10.42 10.57
N VAL A 197 7.79 11.18 11.05
CA VAL A 197 7.23 12.34 10.34
C VAL A 197 8.30 13.42 10.12
N ASP A 198 9.11 13.72 11.13
CA ASP A 198 10.18 14.72 11.04
C ASP A 198 11.25 14.33 10.01
N LEU A 199 11.65 13.05 9.98
CA LEU A 199 12.59 12.55 8.98
C LEU A 199 12.06 12.73 7.55
N MET A 200 10.79 12.43 7.34
CA MET A 200 10.14 12.53 6.02
C MET A 200 9.98 13.99 5.59
N ARG A 201 9.59 14.90 6.51
CA ARG A 201 9.50 16.34 6.24
C ARG A 201 10.84 16.92 5.89
N ASN A 202 11.90 16.55 6.60
CA ASN A 202 13.27 17.00 6.33
C ASN A 202 13.79 16.49 4.97
N ALA A 203 13.25 15.38 4.46
CA ALA A 203 13.50 14.88 3.11
C ALA A 203 12.61 15.54 2.03
N GLY A 204 11.78 16.53 2.39
CA GLY A 204 10.91 17.24 1.46
C GLY A 204 9.60 16.51 1.12
N LEU A 205 9.26 15.40 1.81
CA LEU A 205 8.01 14.69 1.56
C LEU A 205 6.80 15.46 2.11
N ASN A 206 5.78 15.61 1.27
CA ASN A 206 4.47 16.10 1.67
C ASN A 206 3.73 14.98 2.46
N ILE A 207 3.49 15.19 3.75
CA ILE A 207 2.83 14.21 4.62
C ILE A 207 1.32 14.41 4.53
N LEU A 208 0.63 13.53 3.81
CA LEU A 208 -0.82 13.56 3.60
C LEU A 208 -1.60 13.17 4.85
N GLY A 209 -1.01 12.33 5.70
CA GLY A 209 -1.64 11.91 6.93
C GLY A 209 -0.95 10.74 7.63
N VAL A 210 -1.47 10.43 8.81
CA VAL A 210 -1.08 9.28 9.60
C VAL A 210 -2.25 8.30 9.67
N ILE A 211 -2.01 7.04 9.31
CA ILE A 211 -2.98 5.95 9.38
C ILE A 211 -2.70 5.16 10.64
N ILE A 212 -3.69 5.09 11.53
CA ILE A 212 -3.62 4.30 12.76
C ILE A 212 -4.18 2.92 12.48
N ASN A 213 -3.32 1.93 12.44
CA ASN A 213 -3.66 0.52 12.23
C ASN A 213 -3.83 -0.23 13.55
N ASN A 214 -4.44 -1.44 13.52
CA ASN A 214 -4.62 -2.32 14.68
C ASN A 214 -5.46 -1.70 15.81
N GLN A 215 -6.56 -1.07 15.46
CA GLN A 215 -7.42 -0.39 16.44
C GLN A 215 -8.26 -1.34 17.32
N LYS A 216 -8.35 -2.63 16.97
CA LYS A 216 -9.14 -3.62 17.73
C LYS A 216 -8.65 -3.70 19.18
N GLY A 217 -9.56 -3.43 20.13
CA GLY A 217 -9.30 -3.51 21.57
C GLY A 217 -8.49 -2.36 22.17
N VAL A 218 -8.10 -1.36 21.38
CA VAL A 218 -7.28 -0.22 21.84
C VAL A 218 -8.06 1.09 21.88
N LEU A 219 -9.08 1.22 21.04
CA LEU A 219 -9.93 2.42 20.99
C LEU A 219 -11.23 2.28 21.79
N PRO A 220 -11.78 3.40 22.28
CA PRO A 220 -13.01 3.41 23.06
C PRO A 220 -14.20 2.76 22.32
N TYR A 221 -15.20 2.34 23.07
CA TYR A 221 -16.39 1.57 22.67
C TYR A 221 -17.18 2.10 21.45
N TYR A 222 -17.09 3.36 21.09
CA TYR A 222 -17.78 3.91 19.91
C TYR A 222 -17.15 3.49 18.57
N TYR A 223 -16.01 2.76 18.61
CA TYR A 223 -15.46 2.03 17.46
C TYR A 223 -15.84 0.54 17.50
N ASP A 224 -16.69 0.11 18.45
CA ASP A 224 -17.20 -1.25 18.50
C ASP A 224 -18.17 -1.51 17.33
N HIS A 225 -18.16 -2.74 16.80
CA HIS A 225 -19.01 -3.21 15.69
C HIS A 225 -20.51 -2.90 15.84
N LYS A 226 -20.99 -2.64 17.05
CA LYS A 226 -22.39 -2.24 17.32
C LYS A 226 -22.82 -0.92 16.66
N TYR A 227 -21.88 -0.03 16.37
CA TYR A 227 -22.18 1.26 15.72
C TYR A 227 -21.97 1.25 14.21
N TYR A 228 -21.21 0.28 13.69
CA TYR A 228 -21.04 0.08 12.24
C TYR A 228 -22.02 -0.93 11.65
N GLY A 229 -22.81 -1.59 12.50
CA GLY A 229 -23.83 -2.57 12.12
C GLY A 229 -25.14 -1.95 11.65
N TYR A 230 -25.14 -0.94 10.77
CA TYR A 230 -26.26 -0.70 9.89
C TYR A 230 -26.29 -1.80 8.83
N SER A 231 -26.76 -2.97 9.25
CA SER A 231 -27.22 -4.03 8.37
C SER A 231 -28.46 -3.52 7.62
N TYR A 232 -28.26 -2.96 6.45
CA TYR A 232 -29.36 -2.60 5.53
C TYR A 232 -30.05 -3.85 4.93
N TYR A 233 -29.63 -5.06 5.30
CA TYR A 233 -30.11 -6.31 4.74
C TYR A 233 -30.85 -7.20 5.75
N ASN A 234 -31.92 -6.71 6.37
CA ASN A 234 -32.88 -7.59 7.06
C ASN A 234 -34.28 -6.97 7.11
N LEU A 235 -34.77 -6.42 5.99
CA LEU A 235 -36.17 -6.01 5.85
C LEU A 235 -37.03 -6.93 4.97
N GLU A 236 -36.47 -7.99 4.37
CA GLU A 236 -37.25 -8.88 3.49
C GLU A 236 -37.62 -10.25 4.08
N GLU A 237 -37.20 -10.62 5.28
CA GLU A 237 -37.58 -11.92 5.89
C GLU A 237 -38.65 -11.86 6.99
N LYS A 238 -39.34 -10.76 7.16
CA LYS A 238 -40.48 -10.69 8.08
C LYS A 238 -41.85 -10.43 7.42
N ALA A 239 -41.96 -10.76 6.15
CA ALA A 239 -43.24 -10.76 5.44
C ALA A 239 -43.47 -12.12 4.77
N LYS A 240 -43.61 -13.18 5.56
CA LYS A 240 -44.35 -14.40 5.23
C LYS A 240 -44.86 -15.05 6.51
#